data_51f04796b22fc54581061c63ab37b3ed
#
_entry.id   51f04796b22fc54581061c63ab37b3ed
#
_cell.length_a   1.000
_cell.length_b   1.000
_cell.length_c   1.000
_cell.angle_alpha   90.00
_cell.angle_beta   90.00
_cell.angle_gamma   90.00
#
_symmetry.space_group_name_H-M   'P 1'
#
loop_
_entity.id
_entity.type
_entity.pdbx_description
1 polymer ?
#
loop_
_entity_poly.entity_id
_entity_poly.type
_entity_poly.pdbx_seq_one_letter_code
_entity_poly.pdbx_strand_id
1 'polypeptide(L)'
;MKKLTPITLLCGYLGAGKTTLLNKVLSNQEGYKVAVIVNDIGEVNFDEKLIADGAKITDTSSIVPLTNGCICCTLKTQLAQNIENLIKSGKFDYIMIEASGVCEPMPIVQELETIKNGNVDNVVGVVDAARLVDEFAGGDKLLKKDSIEEENVESLLVQQIEFCSTLVINKKDLVSDEEFKKVRKVIEVLHPGVKIIETSHGDVDVKEIMGTNSFEFDSVYASAGWCKHLEEDEVEDEHHEEHHHREEEHEEHHHHEHDEHDHEEHEHHHHHEHRHEGESEDEYGIGTFIYYRRKPFDRQLLDEYANTWPRNIIRCKGLMWFADEPEMAWVFETSGRQIQAGYSGQWVAACSPAEQKKILEENPKIKDEWDKDVGDRMIKLCIIGQNLDKEKISAELDKCLAK
;
A
#
# COMPACT_ATOMS: atom_id res chain seq x y z
N MET A 1 -13.02 -27.46 -17.42
CA MET A 1 -12.17 -26.27 -17.43
C MET A 1 -10.72 -26.70 -17.27
N LYS A 2 -9.78 -26.14 -18.04
CA LYS A 2 -8.35 -26.44 -17.88
C LYS A 2 -7.92 -25.83 -16.56
N LYS A 3 -7.30 -26.59 -15.65
CA LYS A 3 -6.83 -26.09 -14.37
C LYS A 3 -5.70 -25.08 -14.63
N LEU A 4 -5.84 -23.86 -14.16
CA LEU A 4 -4.78 -22.85 -14.21
C LEU A 4 -3.64 -23.27 -13.28
N THR A 5 -2.40 -22.96 -13.65
CA THR A 5 -1.24 -23.23 -12.79
C THR A 5 -1.08 -22.04 -11.83
N PRO A 6 -1.17 -22.26 -10.52
CA PRO A 6 -1.00 -21.20 -9.55
C PRO A 6 0.45 -20.72 -9.49
N ILE A 7 0.61 -19.41 -9.30
CA ILE A 7 1.90 -18.71 -9.25
C ILE A 7 1.96 -17.88 -7.97
N THR A 8 2.99 -18.08 -7.14
CA THR A 8 3.29 -17.21 -6.01
C THR A 8 4.51 -16.36 -6.33
N LEU A 9 4.39 -15.05 -6.13
CA LEU A 9 5.51 -14.11 -6.14
C LEU A 9 5.99 -13.88 -4.72
N LEU A 10 7.28 -14.15 -4.48
CA LEU A 10 7.97 -13.88 -3.23
C LEU A 10 8.79 -12.60 -3.39
N CYS A 11 8.41 -11.53 -2.71
CA CYS A 11 9.09 -10.25 -2.71
C CYS A 11 9.58 -9.88 -1.31
N GLY A 12 10.42 -8.86 -1.21
CA GLY A 12 11.00 -8.41 0.06
C GLY A 12 12.44 -7.96 -0.13
N TYR A 13 12.89 -7.07 0.74
CA TYR A 13 14.22 -6.47 0.64
C TYR A 13 15.36 -7.48 0.83
N LEU A 14 16.57 -7.07 0.46
CA LEU A 14 17.78 -7.88 0.62
C LEU A 14 17.96 -8.31 2.09
N GLY A 15 18.24 -9.59 2.30
CA GLY A 15 18.45 -10.16 3.63
C GLY A 15 17.19 -10.40 4.46
N ALA A 16 15.99 -10.10 3.97
CA ALA A 16 14.73 -10.35 4.69
C ALA A 16 14.43 -11.82 4.98
N GLY A 17 15.05 -12.74 4.22
CA GLY A 17 14.91 -14.18 4.41
C GLY A 17 14.09 -14.90 3.33
N LYS A 18 13.91 -14.28 2.14
CA LYS A 18 13.19 -14.88 1.00
C LYS A 18 13.75 -16.27 0.63
N THR A 19 15.05 -16.35 0.39
CA THR A 19 15.72 -17.62 0.04
C THR A 19 15.60 -18.67 1.15
N THR A 20 15.61 -18.26 2.42
CA THR A 20 15.38 -19.17 3.56
C THR A 20 13.96 -19.75 3.52
N LEU A 21 12.96 -18.90 3.29
CA LEU A 21 11.56 -19.32 3.15
C LEU A 21 11.38 -20.24 1.93
N LEU A 22 11.99 -19.88 0.80
CA LEU A 22 11.97 -20.68 -0.41
C LEU A 22 12.56 -22.09 -0.20
N ASN A 23 13.67 -22.20 0.52
CA ASN A 23 14.27 -23.49 0.87
C ASN A 23 13.32 -24.36 1.71
N LYS A 24 12.53 -23.76 2.60
CA LYS A 24 11.51 -24.49 3.36
C LYS A 24 10.37 -24.98 2.46
N VAL A 25 9.91 -24.16 1.54
CA VAL A 25 8.91 -24.58 0.55
C VAL A 25 9.44 -25.74 -0.28
N LEU A 26 10.66 -25.68 -0.77
CA LEU A 26 11.26 -26.74 -1.57
C LEU A 26 11.47 -28.05 -0.80
N SER A 27 11.72 -27.97 0.51
CA SER A 27 11.83 -29.17 1.36
C SER A 27 10.49 -29.75 1.80
N ASN A 28 9.40 -28.97 1.74
CA ASN A 28 8.05 -29.39 2.09
C ASN A 28 7.03 -28.81 1.11
N GLN A 29 6.88 -29.46 -0.05
CA GLN A 29 6.05 -28.95 -1.15
C GLN A 29 4.54 -29.27 -0.99
N GLU A 30 4.11 -29.81 0.14
CA GLU A 30 2.69 -30.15 0.43
C GLU A 30 2.00 -30.96 -0.69
N GLY A 31 2.77 -31.79 -1.39
CA GLY A 31 2.30 -32.59 -2.51
C GLY A 31 2.27 -31.91 -3.87
N TYR A 32 2.67 -30.63 -3.96
CA TYR A 32 2.88 -29.96 -5.24
C TYR A 32 4.25 -30.30 -5.83
N LYS A 33 4.31 -30.33 -7.16
CA LYS A 33 5.58 -30.28 -7.91
C LYS A 33 5.88 -28.84 -8.23
N VAL A 34 6.68 -28.16 -7.40
CA VAL A 34 6.96 -26.74 -7.49
C VAL A 34 8.13 -26.48 -8.42
N ALA A 35 7.92 -25.64 -9.43
CA ALA A 35 9.01 -25.01 -10.16
C ALA A 35 9.37 -23.68 -9.48
N VAL A 36 10.65 -23.42 -9.30
CA VAL A 36 11.15 -22.18 -8.71
C VAL A 36 11.90 -21.38 -9.76
N ILE A 37 11.53 -20.12 -9.91
CA ILE A 37 12.25 -19.14 -10.72
C ILE A 37 12.96 -18.20 -9.75
N VAL A 38 14.29 -18.14 -9.84
CA VAL A 38 15.10 -17.22 -9.04
C VAL A 38 15.72 -16.15 -9.91
N ASN A 39 15.73 -14.93 -9.41
CA ASN A 39 16.36 -13.80 -10.06
C ASN A 39 17.81 -13.68 -9.58
N ASP A 40 18.73 -14.12 -10.43
CA ASP A 40 20.17 -14.03 -10.17
C ASP A 40 20.72 -12.68 -10.66
N ILE A 41 21.06 -11.79 -9.73
CA ILE A 41 21.77 -10.54 -9.99
C ILE A 41 23.25 -10.78 -9.69
N GLY A 42 23.95 -11.47 -10.59
CA GLY A 42 25.38 -11.69 -10.41
C GLY A 42 26.01 -12.63 -11.40
N GLU A 43 27.33 -12.53 -11.57
CA GLU A 43 28.15 -13.39 -12.44
C GLU A 43 28.31 -14.85 -11.91
N VAL A 44 27.70 -15.18 -10.76
CA VAL A 44 27.78 -16.52 -10.13
C VAL A 44 26.39 -16.91 -9.68
N ASN A 45 25.91 -18.11 -10.08
CA ASN A 45 24.67 -18.75 -9.64
C ASN A 45 24.67 -19.02 -8.13
N PHE A 46 24.76 -17.94 -7.33
CA PHE A 46 24.95 -18.05 -5.88
C PHE A 46 23.64 -18.49 -5.21
N ASP A 47 22.54 -17.94 -5.66
CA ASP A 47 21.20 -18.25 -5.11
C ASP A 47 20.77 -19.67 -5.48
N GLU A 48 21.00 -20.11 -6.73
CA GLU A 48 20.72 -21.49 -7.15
C GLU A 48 21.47 -22.51 -6.30
N LYS A 49 22.75 -22.25 -6.02
CA LYS A 49 23.59 -23.12 -5.21
C LYS A 49 23.18 -23.11 -3.73
N LEU A 50 22.86 -21.95 -3.18
CA LEU A 50 22.35 -21.78 -1.82
C LEU A 50 21.00 -22.51 -1.63
N ILE A 51 20.11 -22.43 -2.62
CA ILE A 51 18.82 -23.13 -2.62
C ILE A 51 19.05 -24.64 -2.71
N ALA A 52 19.87 -25.11 -3.65
CA ALA A 52 20.16 -26.53 -3.81
C ALA A 52 20.79 -27.13 -2.54
N ASP A 53 21.77 -26.46 -1.95
CA ASP A 53 22.45 -26.89 -0.74
C ASP A 53 21.54 -26.79 0.51
N GLY A 54 20.78 -25.71 0.63
CA GLY A 54 19.91 -25.44 1.79
C GLY A 54 18.69 -26.38 1.85
N ALA A 55 18.06 -26.65 0.73
CA ALA A 55 16.90 -27.56 0.65
C ALA A 55 17.30 -29.03 0.53
N LYS A 56 18.61 -29.35 0.46
CA LYS A 56 19.14 -30.72 0.22
C LYS A 56 18.52 -31.37 -1.02
N ILE A 57 18.24 -30.57 -2.05
CA ILE A 57 17.64 -31.05 -3.30
C ILE A 57 18.70 -31.76 -4.11
N THR A 58 18.46 -33.03 -4.42
CA THR A 58 19.31 -33.84 -5.30
C THR A 58 18.98 -33.65 -6.80
N ASP A 59 17.78 -33.14 -7.10
CA ASP A 59 17.32 -32.87 -8.46
C ASP A 59 17.07 -31.36 -8.63
N THR A 60 18.01 -30.65 -9.23
CA THR A 60 17.92 -29.21 -9.52
C THR A 60 17.03 -28.89 -10.71
N SER A 61 16.39 -29.88 -11.33
CA SER A 61 15.49 -29.66 -12.48
C SER A 61 14.28 -28.78 -12.19
N SER A 62 13.96 -28.58 -10.91
CA SER A 62 12.91 -27.70 -10.43
C SER A 62 13.32 -26.22 -10.29
N ILE A 63 14.62 -25.92 -10.36
CA ILE A 63 15.15 -24.57 -10.22
C ILE A 63 15.49 -24.02 -11.60
N VAL A 64 14.92 -22.89 -11.94
CA VAL A 64 15.12 -22.21 -13.23
C VAL A 64 15.75 -20.84 -12.97
N PRO A 65 17.08 -20.71 -13.17
CA PRO A 65 17.73 -19.41 -13.03
C PRO A 65 17.33 -18.48 -14.19
N LEU A 66 17.06 -17.20 -13.87
CA LEU A 66 16.93 -16.16 -14.89
C LEU A 66 18.32 -15.57 -15.16
N THR A 67 18.96 -16.06 -16.23
CA THR A 67 20.26 -15.55 -16.68
C THR A 67 20.06 -14.26 -17.49
N ASN A 68 20.93 -13.25 -17.24
CA ASN A 68 21.07 -12.00 -18.01
C ASN A 68 20.21 -10.78 -17.58
N GLY A 69 20.05 -10.51 -16.29
CA GLY A 69 19.61 -9.19 -15.86
C GLY A 69 18.50 -9.16 -14.81
N CYS A 70 18.22 -7.98 -14.31
CA CYS A 70 17.21 -7.76 -13.27
C CYS A 70 15.78 -7.94 -13.81
N ILE A 71 14.90 -8.64 -13.09
CA ILE A 71 13.47 -8.79 -13.44
C ILE A 71 12.79 -7.41 -13.65
N CYS A 72 13.27 -6.37 -12.97
CA CYS A 72 12.65 -5.04 -12.96
C CYS A 72 12.66 -4.31 -14.31
N CYS A 73 13.70 -4.45 -15.15
CA CYS A 73 13.89 -3.52 -16.27
C CYS A 73 13.93 -4.16 -17.68
N THR A 74 14.48 -5.36 -17.84
CA THR A 74 14.78 -5.90 -19.17
C THR A 74 14.15 -7.26 -19.46
N LEU A 75 13.62 -7.94 -18.47
CA LEU A 75 13.27 -9.36 -18.57
C LEU A 75 11.76 -9.68 -18.51
N LYS A 76 10.88 -8.67 -18.55
CA LYS A 76 9.42 -8.92 -18.50
C LYS A 76 9.00 -9.99 -19.52
N THR A 77 9.39 -9.80 -20.78
CA THR A 77 9.06 -10.74 -21.87
C THR A 77 9.71 -12.14 -21.68
N GLN A 78 10.92 -12.20 -21.12
CA GLN A 78 11.60 -13.48 -20.86
C GLN A 78 10.98 -14.22 -19.66
N LEU A 79 10.59 -13.48 -18.62
CA LEU A 79 9.90 -14.05 -17.47
C LEU A 79 8.58 -14.73 -17.90
N ALA A 80 7.74 -14.01 -18.65
CA ALA A 80 6.49 -14.55 -19.17
C ALA A 80 6.71 -15.79 -20.04
N GLN A 81 7.69 -15.76 -20.96
CA GLN A 81 8.03 -16.90 -21.81
C GLN A 81 8.51 -18.11 -20.99
N ASN A 82 9.35 -17.92 -19.99
CA ASN A 82 9.83 -18.98 -19.12
C ASN A 82 8.69 -19.63 -18.36
N ILE A 83 7.80 -18.85 -17.78
CA ILE A 83 6.62 -19.32 -17.07
C ILE A 83 5.69 -20.10 -18.02
N GLU A 84 5.39 -19.57 -19.20
CA GLU A 84 4.60 -20.28 -20.19
C GLU A 84 5.21 -21.62 -20.62
N ASN A 85 6.54 -21.68 -20.76
CA ASN A 85 7.24 -22.92 -21.09
C ASN A 85 7.14 -23.94 -19.95
N LEU A 86 7.26 -23.50 -18.68
CA LEU A 86 7.07 -24.36 -17.53
C LEU A 86 5.63 -24.92 -17.47
N ILE A 87 4.62 -24.07 -17.67
CA ILE A 87 3.22 -24.47 -17.72
C ILE A 87 2.97 -25.46 -18.88
N LYS A 88 3.51 -25.18 -20.07
CA LYS A 88 3.38 -26.06 -21.25
C LYS A 88 4.07 -27.40 -21.06
N SER A 89 5.12 -27.47 -20.26
CA SER A 89 5.83 -28.74 -19.97
C SER A 89 4.97 -29.78 -19.26
N GLY A 90 3.97 -29.31 -18.50
CA GLY A 90 3.09 -30.18 -17.69
C GLY A 90 3.82 -30.93 -16.56
N LYS A 91 5.06 -30.55 -16.24
CA LYS A 91 5.88 -31.21 -15.21
C LYS A 91 5.59 -30.69 -13.81
N PHE A 92 5.09 -29.47 -13.69
CA PHE A 92 4.91 -28.75 -12.45
C PHE A 92 3.45 -28.39 -12.23
N ASP A 93 3.02 -28.44 -10.98
CA ASP A 93 1.66 -28.12 -10.54
C ASP A 93 1.58 -26.72 -9.95
N TYR A 94 2.74 -26.14 -9.62
CA TYR A 94 2.89 -24.83 -8.96
C TYR A 94 4.17 -24.13 -9.42
N ILE A 95 4.14 -22.80 -9.48
CA ILE A 95 5.31 -21.99 -9.80
C ILE A 95 5.53 -20.99 -8.66
N MET A 96 6.75 -20.90 -8.16
CA MET A 96 7.17 -19.88 -7.20
C MET A 96 8.27 -19.02 -7.81
N ILE A 97 8.14 -17.71 -7.66
CA ILE A 97 9.08 -16.74 -8.23
C ILE A 97 9.70 -15.97 -7.08
N GLU A 98 11.01 -15.99 -6.95
CA GLU A 98 11.73 -15.11 -6.03
C GLU A 98 12.13 -13.84 -6.78
N ALA A 99 11.58 -12.71 -6.38
CA ALA A 99 11.95 -11.40 -6.91
C ALA A 99 13.27 -10.92 -6.29
N SER A 100 14.00 -10.09 -7.04
CA SER A 100 15.15 -9.37 -6.49
C SER A 100 14.76 -8.54 -5.27
N GLY A 101 15.65 -8.44 -4.29
CA GLY A 101 15.44 -7.63 -3.09
C GLY A 101 15.28 -6.14 -3.34
N VAL A 102 15.57 -5.67 -4.54
CA VAL A 102 15.43 -4.26 -4.97
C VAL A 102 14.34 -4.07 -6.00
N CYS A 103 13.44 -5.05 -6.18
CA CYS A 103 12.34 -4.97 -7.14
C CYS A 103 11.06 -4.45 -6.49
N GLU A 104 10.36 -3.60 -7.22
CA GLU A 104 8.97 -3.24 -6.96
C GLU A 104 8.06 -4.41 -7.36
N PRO A 105 7.12 -4.86 -6.50
CA PRO A 105 6.27 -6.01 -6.82
C PRO A 105 5.27 -5.75 -7.93
N MET A 106 4.67 -4.54 -7.98
CA MET A 106 3.58 -4.22 -8.90
C MET A 106 3.90 -4.49 -10.38
N PRO A 107 5.04 -4.02 -10.95
CA PRO A 107 5.35 -4.27 -12.35
C PRO A 107 5.51 -5.75 -12.70
N ILE A 108 5.94 -6.56 -11.72
CA ILE A 108 6.08 -8.02 -11.91
C ILE A 108 4.68 -8.65 -11.93
N VAL A 109 3.83 -8.30 -10.97
CA VAL A 109 2.46 -8.82 -10.88
C VAL A 109 1.65 -8.49 -12.12
N GLN A 110 1.72 -7.27 -12.63
CA GLN A 110 1.06 -6.89 -13.88
C GLN A 110 1.46 -7.78 -15.06
N GLU A 111 2.74 -8.18 -15.13
CA GLU A 111 3.20 -9.10 -16.16
C GLU A 111 2.66 -10.52 -15.94
N LEU A 112 2.61 -10.98 -14.67
CA LEU A 112 2.09 -12.29 -14.32
C LEU A 112 0.60 -12.45 -14.68
N GLU A 113 -0.20 -11.41 -14.53
CA GLU A 113 -1.62 -11.39 -14.89
C GLU A 113 -1.85 -11.58 -16.43
N THR A 114 -0.85 -11.28 -17.25
CA THR A 114 -0.94 -11.49 -18.70
C THR A 114 -0.71 -12.96 -19.13
N ILE A 115 -0.22 -13.82 -18.23
CA ILE A 115 0.21 -15.18 -18.56
C ILE A 115 -0.96 -16.11 -18.81
N LYS A 116 -1.01 -16.68 -20.00
CA LYS A 116 -2.04 -17.64 -20.38
C LYS A 116 -1.89 -18.96 -19.62
N ASN A 117 -2.98 -19.41 -19.01
CA ASN A 117 -3.07 -20.62 -18.18
C ASN A 117 -2.28 -20.55 -16.86
N GLY A 118 -1.79 -19.40 -16.48
CA GLY A 118 -1.30 -19.08 -15.14
C GLY A 118 -2.37 -18.34 -14.34
N ASN A 119 -2.23 -18.30 -13.03
CA ASN A 119 -3.05 -17.52 -12.10
C ASN A 119 -2.17 -17.10 -10.93
N VAL A 120 -2.15 -15.82 -10.59
CA VAL A 120 -1.45 -15.36 -9.38
C VAL A 120 -2.23 -15.85 -8.17
N ASP A 121 -1.64 -16.72 -7.39
CA ASP A 121 -2.22 -17.31 -6.19
C ASP A 121 -1.99 -16.43 -4.97
N ASN A 122 -0.76 -15.92 -4.84
CA ASN A 122 -0.36 -15.12 -3.70
C ASN A 122 0.83 -14.20 -4.06
N VAL A 123 0.85 -13.00 -3.51
CA VAL A 123 2.02 -12.13 -3.46
C VAL A 123 2.48 -12.06 -2.01
N VAL A 124 3.59 -12.74 -1.73
CA VAL A 124 4.13 -12.87 -0.37
C VAL A 124 5.25 -11.85 -0.18
N GLY A 125 4.98 -10.84 0.63
CA GLY A 125 5.99 -9.89 1.10
C GLY A 125 6.76 -10.49 2.27
N VAL A 126 8.09 -10.46 2.24
CA VAL A 126 8.94 -10.87 3.38
C VAL A 126 9.71 -9.66 3.88
N VAL A 127 9.49 -9.29 5.12
CA VAL A 127 10.14 -8.14 5.76
C VAL A 127 10.95 -8.59 6.99
N ASP A 128 12.03 -7.87 7.26
CA ASP A 128 12.90 -8.07 8.41
C ASP A 128 12.45 -7.15 9.55
N ALA A 129 12.00 -7.72 10.67
CA ALA A 129 11.51 -6.97 11.81
C ALA A 129 12.54 -5.97 12.35
N ALA A 130 13.81 -6.39 12.48
CA ALA A 130 14.87 -5.52 12.98
C ALA A 130 15.13 -4.35 12.04
N ARG A 131 15.06 -4.59 10.73
CA ARG A 131 15.20 -3.51 9.75
C ARG A 131 14.01 -2.53 9.79
N LEU A 132 12.78 -3.03 9.93
CA LEU A 132 11.62 -2.16 10.06
C LEU A 132 11.68 -1.30 11.32
N VAL A 133 12.21 -1.83 12.44
CA VAL A 133 12.51 -1.04 13.64
C VAL A 133 13.50 0.07 13.32
N ASP A 134 14.56 -0.24 12.58
CA ASP A 134 15.56 0.75 12.21
C ASP A 134 15.02 1.84 11.28
N GLU A 135 14.10 1.51 10.38
CA GLU A 135 13.53 2.45 9.41
C GLU A 135 12.30 3.22 9.96
N PHE A 136 11.42 2.58 10.73
CA PHE A 136 10.11 3.17 11.10
C PHE A 136 9.92 3.40 12.61
N ALA A 137 10.55 2.64 13.50
CA ALA A 137 10.20 2.63 14.93
C ALA A 137 10.89 3.68 15.79
N GLY A 138 11.62 4.62 15.24
CA GLY A 138 12.38 5.54 16.06
C GLY A 138 12.38 7.00 15.67
N GLY A 139 11.87 7.40 14.52
CA GLY A 139 11.94 8.79 14.07
C GLY A 139 13.33 9.43 14.17
N ASP A 140 14.03 9.14 15.28
CA ASP A 140 15.38 9.61 15.58
C ASP A 140 16.46 9.07 14.64
N LYS A 141 16.25 7.88 14.06
CA LYS A 141 17.21 7.30 13.11
C LYS A 141 16.95 7.76 11.69
N LEU A 142 15.71 7.98 11.29
CA LEU A 142 15.34 8.69 10.05
C LEU A 142 15.98 10.09 9.99
N LEU A 143 16.15 10.73 11.13
CA LEU A 143 16.78 12.06 11.26
C LEU A 143 18.29 12.07 11.06
N LYS A 144 18.99 10.93 11.09
CA LYS A 144 20.46 10.85 11.15
C LYS A 144 21.14 10.30 9.89
N LYS A 145 20.41 9.80 8.92
CA LYS A 145 20.98 9.17 7.72
C LYS A 145 21.13 10.17 6.59
N ASP A 146 22.38 10.44 6.18
CA ASP A 146 22.73 11.43 5.14
C ASP A 146 23.11 10.79 3.78
N SER A 147 22.85 9.49 3.55
CA SER A 147 23.27 8.83 2.30
C SER A 147 22.10 8.60 1.32
N ILE A 148 22.32 8.94 0.06
CA ILE A 148 21.35 8.84 -1.04
C ILE A 148 20.93 7.37 -1.31
N GLU A 149 21.81 6.40 -1.02
CA GLU A 149 21.51 4.97 -1.23
C GLU A 149 20.47 4.41 -0.24
N GLU A 150 20.35 5.03 0.93
CA GLU A 150 19.41 4.59 1.97
C GLU A 150 17.97 5.10 1.74
N GLU A 151 17.79 6.19 0.98
CA GLU A 151 16.49 6.77 0.64
C GLU A 151 15.63 5.85 -0.26
N ASN A 152 16.28 5.06 -1.12
CA ASN A 152 15.58 4.10 -1.99
C ASN A 152 15.04 2.87 -1.26
N VAL A 153 15.61 2.53 -0.11
CA VAL A 153 15.26 1.33 0.66
C VAL A 153 13.91 1.49 1.34
N GLU A 154 13.68 2.64 1.96
CA GLU A 154 12.43 2.94 2.65
C GLU A 154 11.24 2.89 1.68
N SER A 155 11.39 3.50 0.51
CA SER A 155 10.39 3.45 -0.55
C SER A 155 10.07 2.02 -0.99
N LEU A 156 11.08 1.19 -1.19
CA LEU A 156 10.89 -0.20 -1.57
C LEU A 156 10.18 -1.01 -0.48
N LEU A 157 10.53 -0.80 0.80
CA LEU A 157 9.89 -1.47 1.93
C LEU A 157 8.40 -1.13 2.00
N VAL A 158 8.06 0.14 1.85
CA VAL A 158 6.65 0.59 1.84
C VAL A 158 5.90 -0.06 0.68
N GLN A 159 6.43 -0.01 -0.53
CA GLN A 159 5.78 -0.63 -1.70
C GLN A 159 5.62 -2.16 -1.54
N GLN A 160 6.62 -2.83 -0.99
CA GLN A 160 6.57 -4.28 -0.74
C GLN A 160 5.52 -4.64 0.32
N ILE A 161 5.26 -3.76 1.29
CA ILE A 161 4.18 -3.92 2.28
C ILE A 161 2.81 -3.64 1.63
N GLU A 162 2.67 -2.55 0.90
CA GLU A 162 1.39 -2.13 0.30
C GLU A 162 0.86 -3.11 -0.75
N PHE A 163 1.74 -3.77 -1.52
CA PHE A 163 1.35 -4.61 -2.67
C PHE A 163 1.51 -6.11 -2.45
N CYS A 164 1.43 -6.59 -1.23
CA CYS A 164 1.37 -8.02 -0.94
C CYS A 164 -0.02 -8.44 -0.48
N SER A 165 -0.42 -9.69 -0.76
CA SER A 165 -1.63 -10.30 -0.19
C SER A 165 -1.36 -11.05 1.11
N THR A 166 -0.09 -11.43 1.35
CA THR A 166 0.38 -12.01 2.61
C THR A 166 1.72 -11.39 2.98
N LEU A 167 1.86 -10.90 4.20
CA LEU A 167 3.10 -10.33 4.72
C LEU A 167 3.73 -11.24 5.79
N VAL A 168 4.93 -11.68 5.55
CA VAL A 168 5.75 -12.45 6.51
C VAL A 168 6.70 -11.50 7.21
N ILE A 169 6.48 -11.26 8.50
CA ILE A 169 7.40 -10.50 9.35
C ILE A 169 8.40 -11.49 9.95
N ASN A 170 9.57 -11.55 9.37
CA ASN A 170 10.64 -12.46 9.75
C ASN A 170 11.60 -11.81 10.77
N LYS A 171 12.43 -12.65 11.42
CA LYS A 171 13.42 -12.26 12.42
C LYS A 171 12.83 -11.55 13.65
N LYS A 172 11.64 -11.96 14.04
CA LYS A 172 10.98 -11.48 15.26
C LYS A 172 11.85 -11.65 16.50
N ASP A 173 12.71 -12.66 16.51
CA ASP A 173 13.69 -12.96 17.56
C ASP A 173 14.77 -11.89 17.75
N LEU A 174 14.93 -10.95 16.82
CA LEU A 174 15.94 -9.88 16.88
C LEU A 174 15.43 -8.56 17.44
N VAL A 175 14.16 -8.48 17.78
CA VAL A 175 13.52 -7.26 18.30
C VAL A 175 12.76 -7.54 19.59
N SER A 176 12.57 -6.52 20.43
CA SER A 176 11.73 -6.63 21.62
C SER A 176 10.24 -6.67 21.24
N ASP A 177 9.41 -7.19 22.15
CA ASP A 177 7.95 -7.23 21.92
C ASP A 177 7.34 -5.83 21.74
N GLU A 178 7.90 -4.80 22.39
CA GLU A 178 7.44 -3.42 22.25
C GLU A 178 7.80 -2.85 20.87
N GLU A 179 9.02 -3.03 20.42
CA GLU A 179 9.43 -2.65 19.07
C GLU A 179 8.61 -3.37 18.00
N PHE A 180 8.37 -4.67 18.21
CA PHE A 180 7.56 -5.46 17.29
C PHE A 180 6.12 -4.95 17.17
N LYS A 181 5.50 -4.55 18.29
CA LYS A 181 4.16 -3.93 18.26
C LYS A 181 4.13 -2.64 17.45
N LYS A 182 5.15 -1.78 17.59
CA LYS A 182 5.27 -0.56 16.79
C LYS A 182 5.37 -0.84 15.29
N VAL A 183 6.25 -1.78 14.92
CA VAL A 183 6.39 -2.23 13.51
C VAL A 183 5.07 -2.76 12.97
N ARG A 184 4.40 -3.62 13.74
CA ARG A 184 3.10 -4.17 13.35
C ARG A 184 2.07 -3.06 13.09
N LYS A 185 2.06 -2.04 13.95
CA LYS A 185 1.14 -0.91 13.81
C LYS A 185 1.41 -0.09 12.54
N VAL A 186 2.67 0.20 12.22
CA VAL A 186 3.05 0.84 10.94
C VAL A 186 2.50 0.03 9.75
N ILE A 187 2.67 -1.29 9.78
CA ILE A 187 2.18 -2.19 8.73
C ILE A 187 0.65 -2.11 8.63
N GLU A 188 -0.07 -2.14 9.74
CA GLU A 188 -1.53 -2.07 9.76
C GLU A 188 -2.08 -0.76 9.19
N VAL A 189 -1.35 0.35 9.35
CA VAL A 189 -1.70 1.65 8.74
C VAL A 189 -1.35 1.70 7.26
N LEU A 190 -0.20 1.15 6.86
CA LEU A 190 0.21 1.10 5.45
C LEU A 190 -0.65 0.13 4.63
N HIS A 191 -1.06 -0.99 5.23
CA HIS A 191 -1.84 -2.02 4.57
C HIS A 191 -2.90 -2.62 5.53
N PRO A 192 -4.03 -1.94 5.74
CA PRO A 192 -5.09 -2.40 6.62
C PRO A 192 -5.69 -3.73 6.16
N GLY A 193 -5.67 -4.72 7.07
CA GLY A 193 -6.27 -6.04 6.80
C GLY A 193 -5.40 -7.01 6.02
N VAL A 194 -4.11 -6.71 5.76
CA VAL A 194 -3.18 -7.67 5.20
C VAL A 194 -3.03 -8.89 6.12
N LYS A 195 -2.95 -10.08 5.54
CA LYS A 195 -2.65 -11.31 6.29
C LYS A 195 -1.20 -11.25 6.77
N ILE A 196 -0.99 -11.16 8.09
CA ILE A 196 0.35 -11.13 8.70
C ILE A 196 0.71 -12.51 9.24
N ILE A 197 1.93 -12.98 8.92
CA ILE A 197 2.57 -14.17 9.48
C ILE A 197 3.84 -13.73 10.20
N GLU A 198 3.87 -13.92 11.51
CA GLU A 198 5.03 -13.60 12.34
C GLU A 198 5.94 -14.82 12.45
N THR A 199 7.24 -14.65 12.18
CA THR A 199 8.17 -15.78 12.20
C THR A 199 9.60 -15.40 12.55
N SER A 200 10.38 -16.41 12.89
CA SER A 200 11.82 -16.37 13.02
C SER A 200 12.41 -17.45 12.11
N HIS A 201 13.56 -17.15 11.48
CA HIS A 201 14.24 -18.06 10.56
C HIS A 201 13.37 -18.56 9.38
N GLY A 202 12.35 -17.77 8.96
CA GLY A 202 11.45 -18.13 7.88
C GLY A 202 10.59 -19.38 8.16
N ASP A 203 10.28 -19.67 9.42
CA ASP A 203 9.49 -20.85 9.83
C ASP A 203 8.00 -20.59 9.64
N VAL A 204 7.53 -20.81 8.42
CA VAL A 204 6.15 -20.57 7.95
C VAL A 204 5.56 -21.89 7.49
N ASP A 205 4.31 -22.16 7.84
CA ASP A 205 3.55 -23.26 7.24
C ASP A 205 3.32 -22.95 5.75
N VAL A 206 3.80 -23.87 4.89
CA VAL A 206 3.73 -23.70 3.44
C VAL A 206 2.29 -23.51 2.95
N LYS A 207 1.30 -24.08 3.63
CA LYS A 207 -0.13 -23.92 3.33
C LYS A 207 -0.64 -22.51 3.50
N GLU A 208 0.07 -21.68 4.27
CA GLU A 208 -0.31 -20.29 4.47
C GLU A 208 0.12 -19.37 3.34
N ILE A 209 1.05 -19.84 2.50
CA ILE A 209 1.63 -19.04 1.40
C ILE A 209 1.45 -19.68 0.02
N MET A 210 1.01 -20.94 -0.07
CA MET A 210 0.77 -21.66 -1.32
C MET A 210 -0.66 -22.22 -1.37
N GLY A 211 -1.29 -22.15 -2.55
CA GLY A 211 -2.65 -22.67 -2.78
C GLY A 211 -3.71 -21.89 -2.02
N THR A 212 -3.44 -20.62 -1.71
CA THR A 212 -4.29 -19.76 -0.87
C THR A 212 -5.38 -19.06 -1.67
N ASN A 213 -5.12 -18.83 -2.97
CA ASN A 213 -5.95 -18.00 -3.84
C ASN A 213 -6.31 -16.64 -3.19
N SER A 214 -5.31 -16.07 -2.52
CA SER A 214 -5.48 -14.84 -1.72
C SER A 214 -5.16 -13.57 -2.51
N PHE A 215 -4.66 -13.69 -3.73
CA PHE A 215 -4.37 -12.55 -4.57
C PHE A 215 -5.54 -12.21 -5.49
N GLU A 216 -5.97 -10.98 -5.43
CA GLU A 216 -6.89 -10.34 -6.37
C GLU A 216 -6.36 -8.92 -6.63
N PHE A 217 -6.04 -8.61 -7.89
CA PHE A 217 -5.30 -7.39 -8.24
C PHE A 217 -5.99 -6.11 -7.73
N ASP A 218 -7.28 -5.95 -8.03
CA ASP A 218 -8.03 -4.76 -7.63
C ASP A 218 -8.16 -4.66 -6.11
N SER A 219 -8.36 -5.79 -5.42
CA SER A 219 -8.44 -5.84 -3.97
C SER A 219 -7.13 -5.47 -3.28
N VAL A 220 -6.00 -5.99 -3.77
CA VAL A 220 -4.67 -5.66 -3.20
C VAL A 220 -4.33 -4.20 -3.44
N TYR A 221 -4.63 -3.67 -4.62
CA TYR A 221 -4.43 -2.25 -4.91
C TYR A 221 -5.29 -1.35 -4.02
N ALA A 222 -6.57 -1.66 -3.88
CA ALA A 222 -7.51 -0.91 -3.03
C ALA A 222 -7.28 -1.09 -1.52
N SER A 223 -6.55 -2.14 -1.09
CA SER A 223 -6.28 -2.39 0.33
C SER A 223 -5.18 -1.54 0.93
N ALA A 224 -4.36 -0.88 0.10
CA ALA A 224 -3.34 0.04 0.60
C ALA A 224 -3.98 1.13 1.48
N GLY A 225 -3.35 1.42 2.61
CA GLY A 225 -3.91 2.32 3.63
C GLY A 225 -4.35 3.67 3.08
N TRP A 226 -3.55 4.25 2.18
CA TRP A 226 -3.87 5.52 1.55
C TRP A 226 -5.15 5.48 0.68
N CYS A 227 -5.46 4.35 0.02
CA CYS A 227 -6.72 4.18 -0.73
C CYS A 227 -7.92 4.18 0.21
N LYS A 228 -7.86 3.37 1.28
CA LYS A 228 -8.96 3.27 2.24
C LYS A 228 -9.28 4.60 2.91
N HIS A 229 -8.26 5.32 3.34
CA HIS A 229 -8.46 6.64 3.96
C HIS A 229 -9.04 7.67 2.98
N LEU A 230 -8.66 7.61 1.70
CA LEU A 230 -9.28 8.48 0.69
C LEU A 230 -10.77 8.16 0.47
N GLU A 231 -11.16 6.87 0.54
CA GLU A 231 -12.55 6.44 0.39
C GLU A 231 -13.39 6.72 1.64
N GLU A 232 -12.84 6.54 2.84
CA GLU A 232 -13.52 6.80 4.12
C GLU A 232 -13.87 8.28 4.30
N ASP A 233 -12.96 9.20 3.92
CA ASP A 233 -13.21 10.64 3.95
C ASP A 233 -14.36 11.06 3.00
N GLU A 234 -14.57 10.34 1.90
CA GLU A 234 -15.69 10.57 0.98
C GLU A 234 -17.05 10.26 1.64
N VAL A 235 -17.09 9.27 2.50
CA VAL A 235 -18.33 8.87 3.21
C VAL A 235 -18.68 9.84 4.34
N GLU A 236 -17.69 10.42 5.02
CA GLU A 236 -17.91 11.37 6.10
C GLU A 236 -18.41 12.72 5.58
N ASP A 237 -17.90 13.21 4.43
CA ASP A 237 -18.37 14.43 3.81
C ASP A 237 -19.85 14.32 3.35
N GLU A 238 -20.29 13.16 2.85
CA GLU A 238 -21.70 12.91 2.49
C GLU A 238 -22.63 13.02 3.72
N HIS A 239 -22.20 12.62 4.90
CA HIS A 239 -23.01 12.72 6.12
C HIS A 239 -23.06 14.15 6.72
N HIS A 240 -22.05 14.99 6.49
CA HIS A 240 -22.06 16.37 6.95
C HIS A 240 -22.95 17.27 6.12
N GLU A 241 -23.12 17.05 4.82
CA GLU A 241 -24.02 17.85 3.98
C GLU A 241 -25.51 17.54 4.26
N GLU A 242 -25.88 16.29 4.58
CA GLU A 242 -27.27 15.95 4.92
C GLU A 242 -27.74 16.59 6.24
N HIS A 243 -26.87 16.94 7.17
CA HIS A 243 -27.25 17.57 8.44
C HIS A 243 -27.45 19.08 8.35
N HIS A 244 -26.91 19.77 7.34
CA HIS A 244 -27.08 21.22 7.20
C HIS A 244 -28.39 21.65 6.51
N HIS A 245 -29.14 20.75 5.88
CA HIS A 245 -30.42 21.08 5.22
C HIS A 245 -31.67 20.86 6.06
N ARG A 246 -31.54 20.52 7.38
CA ARG A 246 -32.69 20.18 8.22
C ARG A 246 -33.03 21.14 9.36
N GLU A 247 -32.42 22.34 9.41
CA GLU A 247 -32.66 23.33 10.45
C GLU A 247 -33.33 24.63 9.94
N GLU A 248 -34.20 24.57 8.96
CA GLU A 248 -35.14 25.68 8.71
C GLU A 248 -36.50 25.09 8.37
N GLU A 249 -37.32 24.92 9.38
CA GLU A 249 -38.80 25.06 9.43
C GLU A 249 -39.34 24.26 10.61
N HIS A 250 -39.63 24.95 11.70
CA HIS A 250 -40.84 24.77 12.51
C HIS A 250 -40.76 25.64 13.78
N GLU A 251 -41.24 26.89 13.65
CA GLU A 251 -41.90 27.57 14.75
C GLU A 251 -43.39 27.24 14.66
N GLU A 252 -43.98 26.89 15.75
CA GLU A 252 -45.22 27.30 16.40
C GLU A 252 -45.94 26.20 17.19
N HIS A 253 -46.02 26.50 18.50
CA HIS A 253 -47.11 26.24 19.45
C HIS A 253 -47.63 24.82 19.70
N HIS A 254 -47.52 24.38 20.95
CA HIS A 254 -48.64 24.34 21.91
C HIS A 254 -48.20 23.87 23.31
N HIS A 255 -48.65 24.63 24.32
CA HIS A 255 -48.70 24.28 25.73
C HIS A 255 -49.59 23.08 25.98
N HIS A 256 -49.19 22.18 26.94
CA HIS A 256 -50.09 21.66 27.96
C HIS A 256 -49.31 21.12 29.17
N GLU A 257 -49.93 21.34 30.31
CA GLU A 257 -49.47 21.15 31.70
C GLU A 257 -49.54 19.70 32.21
N HIS A 258 -48.76 19.48 33.30
CA HIS A 258 -48.92 18.52 34.43
C HIS A 258 -49.03 17.02 34.17
N ASP A 259 -48.13 16.25 34.80
CA ASP A 259 -48.33 15.65 36.10
C ASP A 259 -47.02 15.00 36.64
N GLU A 260 -46.88 15.11 37.95
CA GLU A 260 -45.79 14.58 38.77
C GLU A 260 -45.88 13.08 38.89
N HIS A 261 -44.72 12.38 38.79
CA HIS A 261 -44.45 11.16 39.58
C HIS A 261 -42.95 11.01 39.77
N ASP A 262 -42.59 11.00 41.08
CA ASP A 262 -41.35 10.52 41.65
C ASP A 262 -40.99 9.11 41.18
N HIS A 263 -39.70 8.84 40.89
CA HIS A 263 -38.95 7.69 41.40
C HIS A 263 -37.48 7.74 40.99
N GLU A 264 -36.67 7.82 42.04
CA GLU A 264 -35.37 7.19 42.33
C GLU A 264 -34.22 7.25 41.32
N GLU A 265 -33.16 7.79 41.85
CA GLU A 265 -31.78 7.89 41.37
C GLU A 265 -31.19 6.57 40.90
N HIS A 266 -30.67 6.56 39.65
CA HIS A 266 -29.49 5.80 39.28
C HIS A 266 -28.59 6.67 38.41
N GLU A 267 -27.54 7.16 39.08
CA GLU A 267 -26.41 7.81 38.39
C GLU A 267 -25.70 6.79 37.51
N HIS A 268 -25.86 6.91 36.20
CA HIS A 268 -24.90 6.41 35.24
C HIS A 268 -24.36 7.61 34.48
N HIS A 269 -23.22 8.12 34.94
CA HIS A 269 -22.39 9.03 34.19
C HIS A 269 -21.81 8.28 33.00
N HIS A 270 -22.46 8.34 31.86
CA HIS A 270 -21.83 8.14 30.58
C HIS A 270 -21.21 9.47 30.16
N HIS A 271 -19.92 9.63 30.42
CA HIS A 271 -19.10 10.60 29.70
C HIS A 271 -19.04 10.15 28.25
N HIS A 272 -19.88 10.72 27.39
CA HIS A 272 -19.61 10.77 25.98
C HIS A 272 -18.54 11.83 25.78
N GLU A 273 -17.28 11.40 25.76
CA GLU A 273 -16.23 12.14 25.11
C GLU A 273 -16.58 12.14 23.61
N HIS A 274 -16.97 13.29 23.11
CA HIS A 274 -16.99 13.56 21.67
C HIS A 274 -15.53 13.57 21.22
N ARG A 275 -14.99 12.39 20.84
CA ARG A 275 -13.82 12.32 20.02
C ARG A 275 -14.21 12.87 18.66
N HIS A 276 -13.50 13.88 18.22
CA HIS A 276 -13.51 14.31 16.84
C HIS A 276 -12.96 13.12 16.02
N GLU A 277 -13.83 12.42 15.32
CA GLU A 277 -13.50 11.32 14.42
C GLU A 277 -12.86 11.93 13.17
N GLY A 278 -11.58 11.75 13.00
CA GLY A 278 -10.72 12.28 11.92
C GLY A 278 -9.24 12.22 12.27
N GLU A 279 -8.87 11.98 13.52
CA GLU A 279 -7.49 11.87 13.99
C GLU A 279 -7.34 10.60 14.83
N SER A 280 -6.99 9.49 14.19
CA SER A 280 -6.55 8.31 14.93
C SER A 280 -5.06 8.44 15.25
N GLU A 281 -4.70 9.25 16.25
CA GLU A 281 -3.40 9.11 16.87
C GLU A 281 -3.42 7.88 17.76
N ASP A 282 -2.53 6.96 17.46
CA ASP A 282 -2.37 5.72 18.18
C ASP A 282 -1.38 5.89 19.35
N GLU A 283 -1.39 4.90 20.29
CA GLU A 283 -0.48 4.76 21.42
C GLU A 283 1.02 4.97 21.04
N TYR A 284 1.35 4.79 19.75
CA TYR A 284 2.72 4.96 19.20
C TYR A 284 2.91 6.24 18.39
N GLY A 285 1.92 7.13 18.36
CA GLY A 285 1.99 8.40 17.60
C GLY A 285 1.95 8.21 16.08
N ILE A 286 1.49 7.06 15.58
CA ILE A 286 1.32 6.82 14.15
C ILE A 286 -0.09 7.25 13.77
N GLY A 287 -0.19 8.17 12.83
CA GLY A 287 -1.47 8.74 12.42
C GLY A 287 -1.57 8.95 10.92
N THR A 288 -2.77 9.28 10.48
CA THR A 288 -3.13 9.55 9.10
C THR A 288 -4.03 10.77 9.05
N PHE A 289 -3.88 11.59 8.04
CA PHE A 289 -4.87 12.62 7.72
C PHE A 289 -4.93 12.90 6.23
N ILE A 290 -6.06 13.47 5.78
CA ILE A 290 -6.26 13.89 4.42
C ILE A 290 -6.04 15.41 4.32
N TYR A 291 -5.19 15.82 3.37
CA TYR A 291 -5.06 17.20 2.94
C TYR A 291 -5.90 17.40 1.68
N TYR A 292 -6.96 18.21 1.80
CA TYR A 292 -7.91 18.44 0.72
C TYR A 292 -8.03 19.93 0.36
N ARG A 293 -7.89 20.28 -0.94
CA ARG A 293 -8.06 21.64 -1.44
C ARG A 293 -8.59 21.64 -2.87
N ARG A 294 -9.47 22.58 -3.16
CA ARG A 294 -10.00 22.85 -4.51
C ARG A 294 -9.20 23.93 -5.26
N LYS A 295 -7.98 24.20 -4.87
CA LYS A 295 -7.08 25.18 -5.44
C LYS A 295 -5.80 24.52 -5.95
N PRO A 296 -5.24 24.89 -7.14
CA PRO A 296 -4.05 24.25 -7.70
C PRO A 296 -2.78 24.60 -6.89
N PHE A 297 -1.78 23.73 -6.97
CA PHE A 297 -0.43 24.08 -6.56
C PHE A 297 0.27 24.97 -7.59
N ASP A 298 1.12 25.87 -7.10
CA ASP A 298 2.21 26.44 -7.86
C ASP A 298 3.38 25.45 -7.88
N ARG A 299 3.79 25.05 -9.08
CA ARG A 299 4.80 23.99 -9.28
C ARG A 299 6.14 24.34 -8.62
N GLN A 300 6.59 25.58 -8.78
CA GLN A 300 7.86 26.00 -8.20
C GLN A 300 7.83 26.01 -6.66
N LEU A 301 6.75 26.51 -6.08
CA LEU A 301 6.60 26.52 -4.61
C LEU A 301 6.52 25.11 -4.03
N LEU A 302 5.84 24.19 -4.72
CA LEU A 302 5.80 22.79 -4.29
C LEU A 302 7.17 22.11 -4.40
N ASP A 303 7.91 22.35 -5.49
CA ASP A 303 9.27 21.83 -5.65
C ASP A 303 10.22 22.35 -4.57
N GLU A 304 10.10 23.64 -4.20
CA GLU A 304 10.88 24.23 -3.10
C GLU A 304 10.53 23.57 -1.75
N TYR A 305 9.26 23.34 -1.47
CA TYR A 305 8.81 22.67 -0.26
C TYR A 305 9.24 21.18 -0.23
N ALA A 306 9.22 20.50 -1.36
CA ALA A 306 9.65 19.12 -1.48
C ALA A 306 11.10 18.89 -0.97
N ASN A 307 11.99 19.89 -1.14
CA ASN A 307 13.35 19.81 -0.59
C ASN A 307 13.42 19.85 0.94
N THR A 308 12.33 20.28 1.59
CA THR A 308 12.21 20.37 3.05
C THR A 308 11.13 19.43 3.61
N TRP A 309 10.73 18.43 2.84
CA TRP A 309 9.67 17.51 3.19
C TRP A 309 9.84 16.92 4.60
N PRO A 310 8.79 16.92 5.43
CA PRO A 310 8.88 16.46 6.81
C PRO A 310 9.30 14.98 6.90
N ARG A 311 10.34 14.72 7.68
CA ARG A 311 10.93 13.38 7.80
C ARG A 311 10.05 12.37 8.55
N ASN A 312 9.10 12.85 9.33
CA ASN A 312 8.15 12.03 10.05
C ASN A 312 6.94 11.59 9.21
N ILE A 313 6.87 12.04 7.94
CA ILE A 313 5.92 11.51 6.97
C ILE A 313 6.51 10.24 6.36
N ILE A 314 5.88 9.10 6.65
CA ILE A 314 6.27 7.78 6.13
C ILE A 314 5.78 7.61 4.69
N ARG A 315 4.55 8.08 4.42
CA ARG A 315 3.88 7.94 3.13
C ARG A 315 3.01 9.16 2.87
N CYS A 316 3.06 9.67 1.66
CA CYS A 316 2.04 10.57 1.14
C CYS A 316 1.65 10.11 -0.26
N LYS A 317 0.36 10.01 -0.54
CA LYS A 317 -0.12 9.68 -1.88
C LYS A 317 -1.48 10.28 -2.14
N GLY A 318 -1.71 10.69 -3.38
CA GLY A 318 -3.01 11.18 -3.80
C GLY A 318 -2.96 11.98 -5.09
N LEU A 319 -4.07 12.61 -5.40
CA LEU A 319 -4.24 13.43 -6.59
C LEU A 319 -3.89 14.89 -6.31
N MET A 320 -3.34 15.55 -7.31
CA MET A 320 -3.10 16.99 -7.31
C MET A 320 -3.21 17.56 -8.72
N TRP A 321 -3.22 18.88 -8.80
CA TRP A 321 -3.15 19.63 -10.05
C TRP A 321 -2.34 20.90 -9.90
N PHE A 322 -1.82 21.40 -11.02
CA PHE A 322 -0.99 22.59 -11.10
C PHE A 322 -1.67 23.72 -11.84
N ALA A 323 -1.38 24.95 -11.43
CA ALA A 323 -1.94 26.15 -12.06
C ALA A 323 -1.46 26.34 -13.51
N ASP A 324 -0.25 25.89 -13.83
CA ASP A 324 0.35 25.95 -15.17
C ASP A 324 -0.14 24.85 -16.12
N GLU A 325 -0.74 23.76 -15.58
CA GLU A 325 -1.32 22.66 -16.36
C GLU A 325 -2.69 22.23 -15.81
N PRO A 326 -3.71 23.11 -15.85
CA PRO A 326 -4.98 22.88 -15.17
C PRO A 326 -5.83 21.76 -15.81
N GLU A 327 -5.45 21.27 -16.96
CA GLU A 327 -6.15 20.20 -17.68
C GLU A 327 -5.76 18.80 -17.19
N MET A 328 -4.58 18.69 -16.56
CA MET A 328 -3.97 17.41 -16.22
C MET A 328 -4.08 17.12 -14.73
N ALA A 329 -4.49 15.87 -14.43
CA ALA A 329 -4.41 15.30 -13.09
C ALA A 329 -3.01 14.68 -12.88
N TRP A 330 -2.44 14.94 -11.72
CA TRP A 330 -1.18 14.38 -11.30
C TRP A 330 -1.36 13.52 -10.07
N VAL A 331 -0.64 12.41 -10.00
CA VAL A 331 -0.43 11.67 -8.76
C VAL A 331 0.82 12.21 -8.10
N PHE A 332 0.70 12.59 -6.84
CA PHE A 332 1.82 12.88 -5.95
C PHE A 332 2.05 11.68 -5.06
N GLU A 333 3.29 11.27 -4.94
CA GLU A 333 3.66 10.10 -4.16
C GLU A 333 4.97 10.37 -3.42
N THR A 334 4.98 10.14 -2.12
CA THR A 334 6.21 10.12 -1.33
C THR A 334 6.29 8.82 -0.54
N SER A 335 7.50 8.31 -0.42
CA SER A 335 7.81 7.18 0.43
C SER A 335 9.14 7.49 1.10
N GLY A 336 9.07 7.82 2.39
CA GLY A 336 10.17 8.47 3.06
C GLY A 336 10.58 9.77 2.36
N ARG A 337 11.82 9.84 1.91
CA ARG A 337 12.36 11.03 1.21
C ARG A 337 12.17 11.01 -0.31
N GLN A 338 11.82 9.88 -0.86
CA GLN A 338 11.61 9.78 -2.30
C GLN A 338 10.28 10.43 -2.65
N ILE A 339 10.34 11.49 -3.46
CA ILE A 339 9.16 12.22 -3.92
C ILE A 339 9.04 12.01 -5.42
N GLN A 340 7.87 11.61 -5.86
CA GLN A 340 7.56 11.41 -7.28
C GLN A 340 6.24 12.11 -7.61
N ALA A 341 6.17 12.64 -8.81
CA ALA A 341 4.94 13.15 -9.40
C ALA A 341 4.81 12.62 -10.82
N GLY A 342 3.65 12.11 -11.16
CA GLY A 342 3.38 11.53 -12.47
C GLY A 342 1.99 11.88 -12.99
N TYR A 343 1.81 11.81 -14.31
CA TYR A 343 0.50 12.01 -14.91
C TYR A 343 -0.46 10.88 -14.52
N SER A 344 -1.65 11.25 -14.02
CA SER A 344 -2.75 10.32 -13.75
C SER A 344 -3.78 10.29 -14.87
N GLY A 345 -3.86 11.35 -15.65
CA GLY A 345 -4.82 11.49 -16.73
C GLY A 345 -5.28 12.93 -16.92
N GLN A 346 -6.41 13.12 -17.57
CA GLN A 346 -7.03 14.41 -17.78
C GLN A 346 -8.26 14.54 -16.85
N TRP A 347 -8.42 15.70 -16.22
CA TRP A 347 -9.63 16.00 -15.44
C TRP A 347 -10.88 15.97 -16.34
N VAL A 348 -11.99 15.48 -15.80
CA VAL A 348 -13.27 15.48 -16.52
C VAL A 348 -13.68 16.91 -16.88
N ALA A 349 -13.41 17.87 -16.00
CA ALA A 349 -13.66 19.28 -16.26
C ALA A 349 -12.86 19.88 -17.43
N ALA A 350 -11.83 19.20 -17.91
CA ALA A 350 -11.06 19.59 -19.10
C ALA A 350 -11.53 18.89 -20.39
N CYS A 351 -12.42 17.91 -20.29
CA CYS A 351 -12.99 17.21 -21.43
C CYS A 351 -14.01 18.08 -22.19
N SER A 352 -14.41 17.67 -23.38
CA SER A 352 -15.50 18.33 -24.11
C SER A 352 -16.83 18.20 -23.37
N PRO A 353 -17.77 19.15 -23.50
CA PRO A 353 -19.07 19.10 -22.82
C PRO A 353 -19.88 17.82 -23.06
N ALA A 354 -19.71 17.20 -24.23
CA ALA A 354 -20.39 15.95 -24.56
C ALA A 354 -19.77 14.75 -23.79
N GLU A 355 -18.45 14.73 -23.66
CA GLU A 355 -17.72 13.72 -22.90
C GLU A 355 -17.95 13.90 -21.40
N GLN A 356 -17.91 15.14 -20.89
CA GLN A 356 -18.22 15.43 -19.49
C GLN A 356 -19.59 14.87 -19.09
N LYS A 357 -20.62 15.18 -19.89
CA LYS A 357 -21.97 14.70 -19.62
C LYS A 357 -22.03 13.17 -19.56
N LYS A 358 -21.39 12.50 -20.52
CA LYS A 358 -21.36 11.03 -20.55
C LYS A 358 -20.66 10.45 -19.34
N ILE A 359 -19.47 10.98 -18.98
CA ILE A 359 -18.69 10.49 -17.83
C ILE A 359 -19.46 10.71 -16.53
N LEU A 360 -20.09 11.87 -16.33
CA LEU A 360 -20.88 12.18 -15.13
C LEU A 360 -22.17 11.34 -15.03
N GLU A 361 -22.76 10.94 -16.17
CA GLU A 361 -23.89 9.99 -16.16
C GLU A 361 -23.45 8.56 -15.81
N GLU A 362 -22.24 8.17 -16.21
CA GLU A 362 -21.68 6.84 -15.95
C GLU A 362 -21.04 6.73 -14.54
N ASN A 363 -20.67 7.88 -13.92
CA ASN A 363 -19.97 7.94 -12.64
C ASN A 363 -20.65 8.93 -11.67
N PRO A 364 -21.67 8.50 -10.92
CA PRO A 364 -22.41 9.36 -9.99
C PRO A 364 -21.51 10.04 -8.96
N LYS A 365 -20.51 9.36 -8.38
CA LYS A 365 -19.57 9.91 -7.39
C LYS A 365 -18.87 11.19 -7.89
N ILE A 366 -18.35 11.20 -9.11
CA ILE A 366 -17.70 12.40 -9.69
C ILE A 366 -18.71 13.54 -9.82
N LYS A 367 -19.97 13.22 -10.09
CA LYS A 367 -21.04 14.23 -10.21
C LYS A 367 -21.39 14.84 -8.86
N ASP A 368 -21.42 14.04 -7.81
CA ASP A 368 -21.78 14.46 -6.46
C ASP A 368 -20.70 15.37 -5.86
N GLU A 369 -19.42 15.10 -6.17
CA GLU A 369 -18.28 15.93 -5.80
C GLU A 369 -17.98 17.10 -6.76
N TRP A 370 -18.84 17.35 -7.77
CA TRP A 370 -18.58 18.35 -8.80
C TRP A 370 -18.63 19.77 -8.28
N ASP A 371 -17.49 20.44 -8.22
CA ASP A 371 -17.41 21.85 -7.87
C ASP A 371 -17.83 22.74 -9.05
N LYS A 372 -18.63 23.78 -8.77
CA LYS A 372 -19.17 24.70 -9.81
C LYS A 372 -18.11 25.52 -10.53
N ASP A 373 -16.98 25.81 -9.89
CA ASP A 373 -15.93 26.69 -10.41
C ASP A 373 -14.79 25.90 -11.05
N VAL A 374 -14.41 24.74 -10.48
CA VAL A 374 -13.26 23.94 -10.92
C VAL A 374 -13.59 22.52 -11.40
N GLY A 375 -14.85 22.07 -11.27
CA GLY A 375 -15.28 20.72 -11.66
C GLY A 375 -14.76 19.66 -10.70
N ASP A 376 -14.19 18.59 -11.24
CA ASP A 376 -13.59 17.49 -10.48
C ASP A 376 -12.15 17.74 -10.03
N ARG A 377 -11.57 18.91 -10.34
CA ARG A 377 -10.19 19.26 -9.98
C ARG A 377 -10.04 19.41 -8.48
N MET A 378 -9.06 18.70 -7.92
CA MET A 378 -8.78 18.74 -6.49
C MET A 378 -7.31 18.44 -6.18
N ILE A 379 -6.89 18.83 -5.00
CA ILE A 379 -5.77 18.25 -4.30
C ILE A 379 -6.36 17.40 -3.18
N LYS A 380 -6.11 16.09 -3.20
CA LYS A 380 -6.54 15.15 -2.17
C LYS A 380 -5.38 14.22 -1.88
N LEU A 381 -4.65 14.48 -0.79
CA LEU A 381 -3.43 13.78 -0.40
C LEU A 381 -3.64 13.06 0.93
N CYS A 382 -3.52 11.76 0.96
CA CYS A 382 -3.43 10.98 2.18
C CYS A 382 -1.99 11.02 2.71
N ILE A 383 -1.82 11.46 3.95
CA ILE A 383 -0.52 11.63 4.62
C ILE A 383 -0.49 10.69 5.83
N ILE A 384 0.45 9.75 5.82
CA ILE A 384 0.69 8.76 6.88
C ILE A 384 2.05 9.05 7.50
N GLY A 385 2.15 9.09 8.82
CA GLY A 385 3.43 9.32 9.48
C GLY A 385 3.37 9.24 10.99
N GLN A 386 4.46 9.59 11.64
CA GLN A 386 4.62 9.53 13.09
C GLN A 386 4.63 10.93 13.69
N ASN A 387 3.84 11.14 14.76
CA ASN A 387 3.70 12.42 15.45
C ASN A 387 3.46 13.56 14.45
N LEU A 388 2.47 13.39 13.59
CA LEU A 388 2.11 14.35 12.54
C LEU A 388 1.51 15.61 13.16
N ASP A 389 2.04 16.76 12.79
CA ASP A 389 1.43 18.06 13.06
C ASP A 389 0.61 18.47 11.83
N LYS A 390 -0.66 18.03 11.80
CA LYS A 390 -1.59 18.26 10.71
C LYS A 390 -1.74 19.74 10.36
N GLU A 391 -1.88 20.59 11.37
CA GLU A 391 -2.05 22.04 11.16
C GLU A 391 -0.80 22.64 10.50
N LYS A 392 0.37 22.31 10.98
CA LYS A 392 1.63 22.78 10.43
C LYS A 392 1.87 22.28 9.02
N ILE A 393 1.69 20.98 8.77
CA ILE A 393 1.89 20.39 7.44
C ILE A 393 0.91 21.01 6.46
N SER A 394 -0.37 21.14 6.84
CA SER A 394 -1.38 21.78 6.00
C SER A 394 -1.06 23.24 5.70
N ALA A 395 -0.60 23.99 6.69
CA ALA A 395 -0.21 25.39 6.50
C ALA A 395 1.00 25.56 5.58
N GLU A 396 1.97 24.63 5.61
CA GLU A 396 3.10 24.65 4.68
C GLU A 396 2.66 24.29 3.24
N LEU A 397 1.81 23.29 3.08
CA LEU A 397 1.21 22.96 1.78
C LEU A 397 0.33 24.10 1.24
N ASP A 398 -0.40 24.81 2.10
CA ASP A 398 -1.22 25.95 1.70
C ASP A 398 -0.37 27.12 1.14
N LYS A 399 0.89 27.26 1.58
CA LYS A 399 1.82 28.23 1.00
C LYS A 399 2.24 27.89 -0.42
N CYS A 400 2.12 26.62 -0.81
CA CYS A 400 2.42 26.14 -2.15
C CYS A 400 1.24 26.31 -3.12
N LEU A 401 0.05 26.73 -2.66
CA LEU A 401 -1.09 27.00 -3.52
C LEU A 401 -0.86 28.21 -4.41
N ALA A 402 -1.29 28.14 -5.66
CA ALA A 402 -1.25 29.28 -6.59
C ALA A 402 -2.09 30.45 -6.04
N LYS A 403 -1.68 31.65 -6.31
CA LYS A 403 -2.31 32.89 -5.81
C LYS A 403 -3.63 33.17 -6.50
#